data_afe8470ab3a814af156f3560059ad7ba
#
_entry.id   afe8470ab3a814af156f3560059ad7ba
#
_cell.length_a   1.000
_cell.length_b   1.000
_cell.length_c   1.000
_cell.angle_alpha   90.00
_cell.angle_beta   90.00
_cell.angle_gamma   90.00
#
_symmetry.space_group_name_H-M   'P 1'
#
loop_
_entity.id
_entity.type
_entity.pdbx_description
1 polymer ?
#
loop_
_entity_poly.entity_id
_entity_poly.type
_entity_poly.pdbx_seq_one_letter_code
_entity_poly.pdbx_strand_id
1 'polypeptide(L)'
;GLFALADQHGCALVGGDTTAGPLNICVTIFGEVPAGQALLRGGARAGDDIWVSGTLGEARLALLALQGQLTLPPDRLAALRQRLERPTPRVALGTALRGIATSAIDLSDGLAGDLRHVLSASGVGAVLDAQALRAAGATSATSATGPAHAPSNDAAQDLQHTLTGGDDYELLFTAAPAQREGVRAAGAASATPVTRIGRIEAAQ
;
A
#
# COMPACT_ATOMS: atom_id res chain seq x y z
N GLY A 1 -14.97 12.56 11.31
CA GLY A 1 -13.52 12.56 11.32
C GLY A 1 -12.97 11.46 12.22
N LEU A 2 -12.08 11.82 13.16
CA LEU A 2 -11.29 10.88 13.99
C LEU A 2 -12.14 9.78 14.66
N PHE A 3 -13.20 10.16 15.38
CA PHE A 3 -14.05 9.18 16.09
C PHE A 3 -14.75 8.19 15.14
N ALA A 4 -15.28 8.66 14.01
CA ALA A 4 -15.95 7.77 13.07
C ALA A 4 -14.97 6.73 12.48
N LEU A 5 -13.71 7.09 12.24
CA LEU A 5 -12.69 6.15 11.80
C LEU A 5 -12.28 5.20 12.92
N ALA A 6 -12.13 5.70 14.13
CA ALA A 6 -11.82 4.88 15.30
C ALA A 6 -12.92 3.82 15.55
N ASP A 7 -14.19 4.24 15.55
CA ASP A 7 -15.34 3.34 15.71
C ASP A 7 -15.40 2.27 14.62
N GLN A 8 -15.14 2.66 13.34
CA GLN A 8 -15.12 1.73 12.21
C GLN A 8 -14.08 0.61 12.38
N HIS A 9 -12.96 0.90 13.04
CA HIS A 9 -11.85 -0.04 13.24
C HIS A 9 -11.74 -0.58 14.67
N GLY A 10 -12.75 -0.35 15.51
CA GLY A 10 -12.79 -0.83 16.88
C GLY A 10 -11.72 -0.22 17.80
N CYS A 11 -11.26 0.99 17.48
CA CYS A 11 -10.28 1.73 18.28
C CYS A 11 -10.99 2.62 19.30
N ALA A 12 -10.72 2.43 20.60
CA ALA A 12 -11.24 3.28 21.65
C ALA A 12 -10.30 4.47 21.92
N LEU A 13 -10.86 5.68 22.05
CA LEU A 13 -10.10 6.81 22.58
C LEU A 13 -9.95 6.65 24.10
N VAL A 14 -8.72 6.47 24.56
CA VAL A 14 -8.43 6.20 25.98
C VAL A 14 -7.84 7.38 26.72
N GLY A 15 -7.50 8.47 26.01
CA GLY A 15 -6.97 9.69 26.62
C GLY A 15 -6.48 10.70 25.59
N GLY A 16 -5.98 11.79 26.08
CA GLY A 16 -5.44 12.89 25.30
C GLY A 16 -5.44 14.19 26.10
N ASP A 17 -4.80 15.20 25.56
CA ASP A 17 -4.72 16.53 26.13
C ASP A 17 -4.88 17.59 25.02
N THR A 18 -5.30 18.79 25.41
CA THR A 18 -5.41 19.95 24.53
C THR A 18 -4.77 21.14 25.19
N THR A 19 -3.75 21.69 24.58
CA THR A 19 -3.01 22.84 25.10
C THR A 19 -3.12 24.04 24.16
N ALA A 20 -2.88 25.23 24.70
CA ALA A 20 -2.79 26.45 23.90
C ALA A 20 -1.42 26.52 23.20
N GLY A 21 -1.43 26.86 21.89
CA GLY A 21 -0.20 26.99 21.09
C GLY A 21 -0.46 26.94 19.59
N PRO A 22 0.58 26.82 18.78
CA PRO A 22 0.44 26.55 17.37
C PRO A 22 -0.34 25.26 17.14
N LEU A 23 -1.13 25.20 16.05
CA LEU A 23 -1.89 23.99 15.72
C LEU A 23 -0.95 22.81 15.49
N ASN A 24 -1.02 21.84 16.37
CA ASN A 24 -0.32 20.55 16.26
C ASN A 24 -1.27 19.45 16.70
N ILE A 25 -1.42 18.42 15.89
CA ILE A 25 -2.26 17.24 16.21
C ILE A 25 -1.35 16.02 16.19
N CYS A 26 -1.16 15.41 17.36
CA CYS A 26 -0.40 14.17 17.50
C CYS A 26 -1.35 13.06 17.94
N VAL A 27 -1.39 11.95 17.20
CA VAL A 27 -2.18 10.78 17.55
C VAL A 27 -1.24 9.63 17.86
N THR A 28 -1.37 9.07 19.07
CA THR A 28 -0.66 7.85 19.47
C THR A 28 -1.64 6.69 19.49
N ILE A 29 -1.32 5.59 18.81
CA ILE A 29 -2.14 4.39 18.79
C ILE A 29 -1.41 3.25 19.49
N PHE A 30 -2.13 2.48 20.30
CA PHE A 30 -1.65 1.26 20.93
C PHE A 30 -2.50 0.08 20.43
N GLY A 31 -1.88 -1.08 20.32
CA GLY A 31 -2.58 -2.30 19.93
C GLY A 31 -1.92 -3.51 20.56
N GLU A 32 -2.65 -4.61 20.59
CA GLU A 32 -2.15 -5.91 21.09
C GLU A 32 -2.13 -6.89 19.93
N VAL A 33 -1.11 -7.76 19.94
CA VAL A 33 -0.98 -8.88 19.02
C VAL A 33 -0.66 -10.14 19.83
N PRO A 34 -1.27 -11.29 19.51
CA PRO A 34 -0.92 -12.54 20.19
C PRO A 34 0.58 -12.82 20.08
N ALA A 35 1.16 -13.37 21.14
CA ALA A 35 2.58 -13.65 21.19
C ALA A 35 3.04 -14.49 19.99
N GLY A 36 4.12 -14.06 19.33
CA GLY A 36 4.68 -14.72 18.16
C GLY A 36 3.90 -14.54 16.86
N GLN A 37 2.81 -13.74 16.82
CA GLN A 37 2.01 -13.54 15.61
C GLN A 37 2.16 -12.13 14.98
N ALA A 38 3.08 -11.32 15.48
CA ALA A 38 3.37 -10.04 14.88
C ALA A 38 3.93 -10.22 13.46
N LEU A 39 3.40 -9.48 12.50
CA LEU A 39 4.00 -9.36 11.18
C LEU A 39 5.13 -8.33 11.26
N LEU A 40 6.35 -8.76 10.98
CA LEU A 40 7.56 -7.94 11.08
C LEU A 40 8.05 -7.56 9.68
N ARG A 41 8.89 -6.53 9.59
CA ARG A 41 9.61 -6.19 8.35
C ARG A 41 10.62 -7.28 7.96
N GLY A 42 11.27 -7.90 8.94
CA GLY A 42 12.16 -9.04 8.77
C GLY A 42 11.40 -10.36 8.76
N GLY A 43 11.87 -11.33 7.97
CA GLY A 43 11.29 -12.66 7.87
C GLY A 43 10.99 -13.14 6.46
N ALA A 44 11.17 -12.27 5.45
CA ALA A 44 11.11 -12.66 4.04
C ALA A 44 12.22 -13.68 3.72
N ARG A 45 11.90 -14.67 2.89
CA ARG A 45 12.82 -15.76 2.53
C ARG A 45 12.95 -15.87 1.02
N ALA A 46 14.13 -16.23 0.53
CA ALA A 46 14.31 -16.52 -0.88
C ALA A 46 13.27 -17.55 -1.38
N GLY A 47 12.60 -17.25 -2.46
CA GLY A 47 11.48 -18.02 -3.00
C GLY A 47 10.09 -17.53 -2.59
N ASP A 48 9.97 -16.66 -1.59
CA ASP A 48 8.68 -16.06 -1.23
C ASP A 48 8.16 -15.17 -2.37
N ASP A 49 6.85 -15.17 -2.57
CA ASP A 49 6.19 -14.20 -3.43
C ASP A 49 6.10 -12.84 -2.72
N ILE A 50 6.18 -11.76 -3.50
CA ILE A 50 5.96 -10.38 -3.04
C ILE A 50 4.55 -9.96 -3.46
N TRP A 51 3.79 -9.43 -2.51
CA TRP A 51 2.41 -9.01 -2.69
C TRP A 51 2.20 -7.58 -2.24
N VAL A 52 1.26 -6.89 -2.89
CA VAL A 52 0.74 -5.60 -2.45
C VAL A 52 -0.78 -5.65 -2.35
N SER A 53 -1.34 -4.87 -1.43
CA SER A 53 -2.79 -4.64 -1.35
C SER A 53 -3.21 -3.43 -2.17
N GLY A 54 -4.48 -3.37 -2.54
CA GLY A 54 -5.11 -2.23 -3.19
C GLY A 54 -4.49 -1.82 -4.52
N THR A 55 -4.46 -0.50 -4.76
CA THR A 55 -3.88 0.13 -5.95
C THR A 55 -2.82 1.13 -5.51
N LEU A 56 -1.64 1.09 -6.13
CA LEU A 56 -0.50 1.95 -5.80
C LEU A 56 -0.43 3.17 -6.71
N GLY A 57 0.08 4.30 -6.18
CA GLY A 57 0.31 5.53 -6.91
C GLY A 57 -0.92 6.43 -7.07
N GLU A 58 -2.08 6.05 -6.52
CA GLU A 58 -3.30 6.88 -6.58
C GLU A 58 -3.13 8.19 -5.80
N ALA A 59 -2.54 8.13 -4.63
CA ALA A 59 -2.25 9.31 -3.82
C ALA A 59 -1.27 10.25 -4.55
N ARG A 60 -0.25 9.71 -5.19
CA ARG A 60 0.72 10.48 -6.00
C ARG A 60 0.05 11.21 -7.15
N LEU A 61 -0.84 10.56 -7.90
CA LEU A 61 -1.57 11.19 -9.00
C LEU A 61 -2.47 12.31 -8.50
N ALA A 62 -3.15 12.13 -7.36
CA ALA A 62 -3.95 13.18 -6.74
C ALA A 62 -3.09 14.38 -6.36
N LEU A 63 -1.94 14.15 -5.73
CA LEU A 63 -1.01 15.20 -5.32
C LEU A 63 -0.50 16.01 -6.53
N LEU A 64 -0.08 15.33 -7.59
CA LEU A 64 0.37 15.99 -8.83
C LEU A 64 -0.73 16.85 -9.45
N ALA A 65 -1.97 16.37 -9.45
CA ALA A 65 -3.10 17.13 -9.98
C ALA A 65 -3.42 18.35 -9.10
N LEU A 66 -3.37 18.22 -7.77
CA LEU A 66 -3.56 19.34 -6.84
C LEU A 66 -2.46 20.40 -6.97
N GLN A 67 -1.25 20.00 -7.32
CA GLN A 67 -0.11 20.89 -7.59
C GLN A 67 -0.14 21.50 -9.00
N GLY A 68 -1.13 21.16 -9.83
CA GLY A 68 -1.23 21.63 -11.21
C GLY A 68 -0.23 21.00 -12.18
N GLN A 69 0.44 19.92 -11.78
CA GLN A 69 1.43 19.19 -12.60
C GLN A 69 0.78 18.12 -13.49
N LEU A 70 -0.47 17.75 -13.20
CA LEU A 70 -1.26 16.78 -13.95
C LEU A 70 -2.69 17.30 -14.11
N THR A 71 -3.27 17.14 -15.29
CA THR A 71 -4.69 17.46 -15.52
C THR A 71 -5.50 16.18 -15.54
N LEU A 72 -6.50 16.11 -14.68
CA LEU A 72 -7.42 14.97 -14.58
C LEU A 72 -8.87 15.44 -14.70
N PRO A 73 -9.78 14.59 -15.20
CA PRO A 73 -11.21 14.84 -15.12
C PRO A 73 -11.65 15.05 -13.66
N PRO A 74 -12.64 15.92 -13.38
CA PRO A 74 -13.09 16.24 -12.03
C PRO A 74 -13.47 15.00 -11.20
N ASP A 75 -14.19 14.06 -11.78
CA ASP A 75 -14.64 12.83 -11.09
C ASP A 75 -13.44 11.93 -10.74
N ARG A 76 -12.46 11.84 -11.67
CA ARG A 76 -11.24 11.07 -11.41
C ARG A 76 -10.42 11.72 -10.29
N LEU A 77 -10.24 13.04 -10.33
CA LEU A 77 -9.54 13.77 -9.29
C LEU A 77 -10.23 13.59 -7.92
N ALA A 78 -11.56 13.66 -7.88
CA ALA A 78 -12.30 13.45 -6.63
C ALA A 78 -12.07 12.06 -6.04
N ALA A 79 -12.08 11.01 -6.88
CA ALA A 79 -11.79 9.63 -6.45
C ALA A 79 -10.35 9.49 -5.92
N LEU A 80 -9.36 10.02 -6.62
CA LEU A 80 -7.95 9.95 -6.22
C LEU A 80 -7.67 10.78 -4.95
N ARG A 81 -8.32 11.94 -4.79
CA ARG A 81 -8.24 12.74 -3.55
C ARG A 81 -8.74 11.96 -2.34
N GLN A 82 -9.78 11.14 -2.50
CA GLN A 82 -10.27 10.29 -1.42
C GLN A 82 -9.16 9.34 -0.92
N ARG A 83 -8.36 8.80 -1.83
CA ARG A 83 -7.22 7.93 -1.48
C ARG A 83 -6.11 8.70 -0.76
N LEU A 84 -5.76 9.90 -1.23
CA LEU A 84 -4.75 10.75 -0.61
C LEU A 84 -5.18 11.29 0.78
N GLU A 85 -6.41 11.83 0.86
CA GLU A 85 -6.87 12.55 2.06
C GLU A 85 -7.46 11.62 3.12
N ARG A 86 -7.92 10.42 2.73
CA ARG A 86 -8.59 9.44 3.60
C ARG A 86 -8.21 8.01 3.22
N PRO A 87 -6.94 7.62 3.35
CA PRO A 87 -6.52 6.25 3.07
C PRO A 87 -7.31 5.27 3.94
N THR A 88 -7.62 4.11 3.37
CA THR A 88 -8.37 3.06 4.09
C THR A 88 -7.39 2.19 4.87
N PRO A 89 -7.46 2.15 6.21
CA PRO A 89 -6.61 1.28 7.01
C PRO A 89 -6.85 -0.20 6.68
N ARG A 90 -5.79 -0.95 6.42
CA ARG A 90 -5.85 -2.37 6.02
C ARG A 90 -5.81 -3.33 7.23
N VAL A 91 -6.47 -2.95 8.33
CA VAL A 91 -6.47 -3.69 9.61
C VAL A 91 -7.00 -5.11 9.43
N ALA A 92 -8.13 -5.30 8.74
CA ALA A 92 -8.72 -6.61 8.52
C ALA A 92 -7.78 -7.52 7.72
N LEU A 93 -7.16 -7.00 6.66
CA LEU A 93 -6.19 -7.75 5.87
C LEU A 93 -4.95 -8.11 6.70
N GLY A 94 -4.36 -7.13 7.40
CA GLY A 94 -3.18 -7.37 8.25
C GLY A 94 -3.44 -8.44 9.31
N THR A 95 -4.63 -8.44 9.91
CA THR A 95 -5.06 -9.47 10.86
C THR A 95 -5.19 -10.84 10.19
N ALA A 96 -5.80 -10.92 9.00
CA ALA A 96 -6.00 -12.17 8.27
C ALA A 96 -4.68 -12.76 7.73
N LEU A 97 -3.65 -11.94 7.52
CA LEU A 97 -2.34 -12.39 7.05
C LEU A 97 -1.44 -12.98 8.15
N ARG A 98 -1.84 -12.93 9.43
CA ARG A 98 -1.09 -13.56 10.51
C ARG A 98 -1.00 -15.07 10.32
N GLY A 99 0.21 -15.61 10.40
CA GLY A 99 0.48 -17.03 10.13
C GLY A 99 0.53 -17.40 8.64
N ILE A 100 0.26 -16.44 7.73
CA ILE A 100 0.33 -16.62 6.27
C ILE A 100 1.54 -15.86 5.72
N ALA A 101 1.63 -14.55 6.02
CA ALA A 101 2.73 -13.71 5.57
C ALA A 101 4.01 -13.99 6.38
N THR A 102 5.16 -13.94 5.70
CA THR A 102 6.49 -14.07 6.28
C THR A 102 7.08 -12.73 6.71
N SER A 103 6.71 -11.64 6.04
CA SER A 103 7.03 -10.26 6.42
C SER A 103 5.94 -9.31 5.96
N ALA A 104 5.86 -8.13 6.56
CA ALA A 104 4.95 -7.07 6.14
C ALA A 104 5.46 -5.69 6.55
N ILE A 105 5.06 -4.67 5.75
CA ILE A 105 5.27 -3.24 6.00
C ILE A 105 4.11 -2.47 5.35
N ASP A 106 3.80 -1.28 5.84
CA ASP A 106 2.94 -0.34 5.13
C ASP A 106 3.71 0.39 4.02
N LEU A 107 3.00 0.92 3.03
CA LEU A 107 3.55 1.71 1.94
C LEU A 107 3.27 3.19 2.19
N SER A 108 4.20 3.85 2.89
CA SER A 108 4.16 5.27 3.23
C SER A 108 5.07 6.11 2.33
N ASP A 109 6.27 5.61 2.03
CA ASP A 109 7.30 6.34 1.28
C ASP A 109 7.42 5.87 -0.19
N GLY A 110 6.61 4.88 -0.55
CA GLY A 110 6.57 4.29 -1.89
C GLY A 110 7.20 2.91 -1.96
N LEU A 111 6.70 2.10 -2.88
CA LEU A 111 7.02 0.67 -2.98
C LEU A 111 8.53 0.38 -2.99
N ALA A 112 9.32 1.14 -3.76
CA ALA A 112 10.76 0.89 -3.87
C ALA A 112 11.50 1.19 -2.55
N GLY A 113 11.08 2.24 -1.83
CA GLY A 113 11.63 2.62 -0.54
C GLY A 113 11.29 1.61 0.55
N ASP A 114 10.01 1.27 0.67
CA ASP A 114 9.51 0.39 1.72
C ASP A 114 9.92 -1.07 1.50
N LEU A 115 9.93 -1.55 0.25
CA LEU A 115 10.47 -2.87 -0.08
C LEU A 115 11.95 -2.99 0.35
N ARG A 116 12.75 -1.95 0.14
CA ARG A 116 14.16 -1.96 0.58
C ARG A 116 14.30 -2.20 2.08
N HIS A 117 13.38 -1.69 2.90
CA HIS A 117 13.39 -1.95 4.34
C HIS A 117 13.12 -3.43 4.67
N VAL A 118 12.19 -4.07 3.96
CA VAL A 118 11.93 -5.52 4.09
C VAL A 118 13.15 -6.33 3.67
N LEU A 119 13.74 -5.99 2.52
CA LEU A 119 14.92 -6.70 1.98
C LEU A 119 16.11 -6.59 2.93
N SER A 120 16.40 -5.38 3.42
CA SER A 120 17.48 -5.14 4.38
C SER A 120 17.27 -5.87 5.71
N ALA A 121 16.05 -5.81 6.26
CA ALA A 121 15.72 -6.49 7.52
C ALA A 121 15.73 -8.02 7.41
N SER A 122 15.59 -8.56 6.19
CA SER A 122 15.56 -10.00 5.92
C SER A 122 16.86 -10.54 5.33
N GLY A 123 17.81 -9.68 4.91
CA GLY A 123 19.06 -10.09 4.27
C GLY A 123 18.86 -10.76 2.91
N VAL A 124 17.94 -10.27 2.08
CA VAL A 124 17.52 -10.87 0.81
C VAL A 124 17.47 -9.84 -0.33
N GLY A 125 17.35 -10.33 -1.57
CA GLY A 125 17.10 -9.55 -2.77
C GLY A 125 15.67 -9.75 -3.28
N ALA A 126 15.29 -9.03 -4.35
CA ALA A 126 13.98 -9.17 -4.98
C ALA A 126 14.05 -8.99 -6.49
N VAL A 127 13.13 -9.67 -7.19
CA VAL A 127 12.79 -9.42 -8.59
C VAL A 127 11.33 -9.04 -8.68
N LEU A 128 11.05 -7.89 -9.30
CA LEU A 128 9.71 -7.40 -9.53
C LEU A 128 9.26 -7.68 -10.96
N ASP A 129 7.99 -7.99 -11.12
CA ASP A 129 7.35 -8.20 -12.41
C ASP A 129 6.73 -6.88 -12.89
N ALA A 130 7.28 -6.30 -13.94
CA ALA A 130 6.83 -5.02 -14.48
C ALA A 130 5.38 -5.06 -15.00
N GLN A 131 4.89 -6.20 -15.48
CA GLN A 131 3.51 -6.33 -15.92
C GLN A 131 2.56 -6.37 -14.72
N ALA A 132 2.91 -7.12 -13.70
CA ALA A 132 2.13 -7.19 -12.46
C ALA A 132 2.12 -5.84 -11.73
N LEU A 133 3.23 -5.11 -11.73
CA LEU A 133 3.31 -3.75 -11.19
C LEU A 133 2.37 -2.78 -11.91
N ARG A 134 2.29 -2.85 -13.25
CA ARG A 134 1.32 -2.04 -14.00
C ARG A 134 -0.11 -2.41 -13.66
N ALA A 135 -0.40 -3.67 -13.40
CA ALA A 135 -1.74 -4.12 -12.99
C ALA A 135 -2.11 -3.67 -11.57
N ALA A 136 -1.11 -3.55 -10.68
CA ALA A 136 -1.29 -3.06 -9.31
C ALA A 136 -1.26 -1.52 -9.21
N GLY A 137 -0.76 -0.82 -10.23
CA GLY A 137 -0.58 0.63 -10.25
C GLY A 137 -1.80 1.39 -10.77
N ALA A 138 -1.94 2.61 -10.31
CA ALA A 138 -2.87 3.58 -10.89
C ALA A 138 -2.37 4.07 -12.26
N THR A 139 -3.29 4.44 -13.12
CA THR A 139 -2.96 5.03 -14.42
C THR A 139 -3.34 6.51 -14.45
N SER A 140 -2.48 7.32 -15.05
CA SER A 140 -2.76 8.72 -15.36
C SER A 140 -3.72 8.90 -16.54
N ALA A 141 -4.00 7.80 -17.28
CA ALA A 141 -4.87 7.82 -18.44
C ALA A 141 -6.28 8.35 -18.10
N THR A 142 -6.67 9.38 -18.83
CA THR A 142 -7.97 10.03 -18.72
C THR A 142 -9.02 9.25 -19.51
N SER A 143 -9.60 8.20 -18.97
CA SER A 143 -10.78 7.58 -19.56
C SER A 143 -10.56 6.54 -20.67
N ALA A 144 -11.29 5.43 -20.55
CA ALA A 144 -11.42 4.37 -21.54
C ALA A 144 -12.22 4.75 -22.82
N THR A 145 -12.50 6.02 -23.07
CA THR A 145 -13.37 6.49 -24.16
C THR A 145 -12.82 7.62 -25.04
N GLY A 146 -11.51 7.91 -24.99
CA GLY A 146 -10.87 8.87 -25.92
C GLY A 146 -10.09 8.16 -27.03
N PRO A 147 -9.88 8.80 -28.21
CA PRO A 147 -9.05 8.21 -29.26
C PRO A 147 -7.64 7.95 -28.72
N ALA A 148 -7.11 6.77 -29.06
CA ALA A 148 -5.82 6.27 -28.63
C ALA A 148 -4.73 7.35 -28.72
N HIS A 149 -4.31 7.89 -27.59
CA HIS A 149 -3.10 8.70 -27.50
C HIS A 149 -1.90 7.78 -27.31
N ALA A 150 -0.80 8.17 -27.93
CA ALA A 150 0.40 7.36 -28.06
C ALA A 150 0.89 6.77 -26.73
N PRO A 151 1.19 5.46 -26.66
CA PRO A 151 1.42 4.75 -25.41
C PRO A 151 2.80 4.93 -24.78
N SER A 152 3.64 5.86 -25.23
CA SER A 152 5.07 5.78 -24.93
C SER A 152 5.58 6.53 -23.71
N ASN A 153 4.91 7.59 -23.26
CA ASN A 153 5.36 8.32 -22.05
C ASN A 153 4.51 8.00 -20.80
N ASP A 154 3.22 7.80 -20.94
CA ASP A 154 2.32 7.63 -19.80
C ASP A 154 2.59 6.32 -19.04
N ALA A 155 2.81 5.20 -19.74
CA ALA A 155 3.01 3.90 -19.10
C ALA A 155 4.33 3.78 -18.29
N ALA A 156 5.38 4.45 -18.73
CA ALA A 156 6.65 4.49 -18.00
C ALA A 156 6.54 5.40 -16.77
N GLN A 157 5.85 6.51 -16.92
CA GLN A 157 5.60 7.48 -15.86
C GLN A 157 4.65 6.90 -14.81
N ASP A 158 3.59 6.21 -15.23
CA ASP A 158 2.69 5.50 -14.32
C ASP A 158 3.42 4.43 -13.51
N LEU A 159 4.31 3.66 -14.15
CA LEU A 159 5.16 2.70 -13.45
C LEU A 159 6.09 3.39 -12.45
N GLN A 160 6.65 4.53 -12.82
CA GLN A 160 7.46 5.32 -11.90
C GLN A 160 6.62 5.79 -10.70
N HIS A 161 5.41 6.30 -10.92
CA HIS A 161 4.50 6.70 -9.84
C HIS A 161 4.13 5.52 -8.93
N THR A 162 3.91 4.34 -9.50
CA THR A 162 3.66 3.09 -8.74
C THR A 162 4.86 2.70 -7.86
N LEU A 163 6.08 2.89 -8.36
CA LEU A 163 7.30 2.51 -7.62
C LEU A 163 7.71 3.53 -6.56
N THR A 164 7.51 4.82 -6.82
CA THR A 164 8.07 5.91 -6.01
C THR A 164 7.01 6.83 -5.40
N GLY A 165 5.73 6.60 -5.69
CA GLY A 165 4.64 7.35 -5.07
C GLY A 165 4.46 6.92 -3.62
N GLY A 166 4.49 7.88 -2.70
CA GLY A 166 4.13 7.67 -1.30
C GLY A 166 2.66 7.93 -1.01
N ASP A 167 2.30 7.88 0.26
CA ASP A 167 0.96 8.15 0.80
C ASP A 167 -0.13 7.15 0.38
N ASP A 168 0.21 5.98 -0.16
CA ASP A 168 -0.78 4.96 -0.52
C ASP A 168 -1.37 4.24 0.71
N TYR A 169 -0.57 4.06 1.77
CA TYR A 169 -0.94 3.36 3.01
C TYR A 169 -1.57 1.98 2.75
N GLU A 170 -1.09 1.31 1.72
CA GLU A 170 -1.37 -0.10 1.43
C GLU A 170 -0.38 -1.00 2.16
N LEU A 171 -0.58 -2.31 2.12
CA LEU A 171 0.37 -3.29 2.67
C LEU A 171 1.23 -3.88 1.55
N LEU A 172 2.54 -3.89 1.80
CA LEU A 172 3.51 -4.74 1.13
C LEU A 172 3.83 -5.91 2.03
N PHE A 173 3.74 -7.13 1.53
CA PHE A 173 4.03 -8.32 2.33
C PHE A 173 4.61 -9.45 1.48
N THR A 174 5.27 -10.40 2.12
CA THR A 174 5.81 -11.59 1.49
C THR A 174 5.13 -12.84 2.03
N ALA A 175 5.01 -13.86 1.20
CA ALA A 175 4.44 -15.14 1.61
C ALA A 175 5.02 -16.28 0.77
N ALA A 176 5.17 -17.46 1.38
CA ALA A 176 5.61 -18.65 0.67
C ALA A 176 4.65 -19.00 -0.50
N PRO A 177 5.13 -19.52 -1.65
CA PRO A 177 4.27 -19.88 -2.77
C PRO A 177 3.12 -20.84 -2.41
N ALA A 178 3.32 -21.70 -1.43
CA ALA A 178 2.28 -22.60 -0.91
C ALA A 178 1.12 -21.86 -0.23
N GLN A 179 1.31 -20.61 0.16
CA GLN A 179 0.30 -19.76 0.83
C GLN A 179 -0.51 -18.89 -0.15
N ARG A 180 -0.32 -19.01 -1.46
CA ARG A 180 -1.01 -18.18 -2.45
C ARG A 180 -2.54 -18.21 -2.30
N GLU A 181 -3.11 -19.37 -2.02
CA GLU A 181 -4.55 -19.48 -1.76
C GLU A 181 -4.95 -18.82 -0.44
N GLY A 182 -4.17 -19.00 0.62
CA GLY A 182 -4.38 -18.33 1.89
C GLY A 182 -4.34 -16.80 1.75
N VAL A 183 -3.39 -16.26 0.97
CA VAL A 183 -3.31 -14.83 0.67
C VAL A 183 -4.56 -14.34 -0.07
N ARG A 184 -5.01 -15.06 -1.10
CA ARG A 184 -6.23 -14.67 -1.84
C ARG A 184 -7.48 -14.74 -0.96
N ALA A 185 -7.58 -15.77 -0.12
CA ALA A 185 -8.67 -15.89 0.84
C ALA A 185 -8.68 -14.76 1.88
N ALA A 186 -7.50 -14.36 2.40
CA ALA A 186 -7.36 -13.21 3.28
C ALA A 186 -7.79 -11.91 2.60
N GLY A 187 -7.39 -11.69 1.34
CA GLY A 187 -7.83 -10.56 0.53
C GLY A 187 -9.33 -10.53 0.33
N ALA A 188 -9.93 -11.66 -0.04
CA ALA A 188 -11.38 -11.75 -0.22
C ALA A 188 -12.15 -11.53 1.08
N ALA A 189 -11.71 -12.13 2.19
CA ALA A 189 -12.36 -11.98 3.50
C ALA A 189 -12.29 -10.54 4.05
N SER A 190 -11.24 -9.79 3.70
CA SER A 190 -11.06 -8.39 4.09
C SER A 190 -11.59 -7.39 3.05
N ALA A 191 -12.24 -7.86 1.97
CA ALA A 191 -12.66 -7.06 0.83
C ALA A 191 -11.53 -6.16 0.28
N THR A 192 -10.28 -6.65 0.34
CA THR A 192 -9.08 -5.92 -0.11
C THR A 192 -8.41 -6.69 -1.25
N PRO A 193 -8.34 -6.11 -2.45
CA PRO A 193 -7.59 -6.73 -3.55
C PRO A 193 -6.12 -6.95 -3.15
N VAL A 194 -5.55 -8.07 -3.56
CA VAL A 194 -4.13 -8.37 -3.36
C VAL A 194 -3.50 -8.80 -4.68
N THR A 195 -2.37 -8.24 -5.02
CA THR A 195 -1.67 -8.49 -6.29
C THR A 195 -0.26 -9.00 -6.02
N ARG A 196 0.12 -10.12 -6.62
CA ARG A 196 1.50 -10.62 -6.61
C ARG A 196 2.32 -9.82 -7.61
N ILE A 197 3.36 -9.16 -7.13
CA ILE A 197 4.19 -8.24 -7.94
C ILE A 197 5.62 -8.71 -8.15
N GLY A 198 6.01 -9.86 -7.58
CA GLY A 198 7.38 -10.33 -7.73
C GLY A 198 7.70 -11.52 -6.84
N ARG A 199 8.99 -11.72 -6.61
CA ARG A 199 9.51 -12.76 -5.71
C ARG A 199 10.77 -12.29 -5.00
N ILE A 200 11.01 -12.87 -3.83
CA ILE A 200 12.25 -12.71 -3.06
C ILE A 200 13.32 -13.64 -3.62
N GLU A 201 14.55 -13.12 -3.73
CA GLU A 201 15.72 -13.87 -4.12
C GLU A 201 16.78 -13.85 -3.02
N ALA A 202 17.76 -14.76 -3.07
CA ALA A 202 18.93 -14.69 -2.21
C ALA A 202 19.66 -13.36 -2.44
N ALA A 203 20.26 -12.80 -1.39
CA ALA A 203 21.15 -11.64 -1.55
C ALA A 203 22.32 -12.04 -2.46
N GLN A 204 22.66 -11.14 -3.39
CA GLN A 204 23.84 -11.28 -4.25
C GLN A 204 25.07 -10.74 -3.54
#